data_34fb8bd5994c12eeb25940143f20f911
#
_entry.id   34fb8bd5994c12eeb25940143f20f911
#
_cell.length_a   1.000
_cell.length_b   1.000
_cell.length_c   1.000
_cell.angle_alpha   90.00
_cell.angle_beta   90.00
_cell.angle_gamma   90.00
#
_symmetry.space_group_name_H-M   'P 1'
#
loop_
_entity.id
_entity.type
_entity.pdbx_description
1 polymer ?
#
loop_
_entity_poly.entity_id
_entity_poly.type
_entity_poly.pdbx_seq_one_letter_code
_entity_poly.pdbx_strand_id
1 'polypeptide(L)'
;MGDLLVIHDTGAHGYSMGYNYNGRLRSAEVLLRPDGSADLIRRAERPGDYFATLDVLPSGRELLAKSRAESARRRAQDERLAVAAQWNKRIQIAEAKEKNMDIRNLEGSIVALVTPFKKDGSVDFDALERLIDFHLQNGTDAILTLGTTGESATMTDDEDNSVVAAVVKHVAGRVPVIAGSGSNSTQTMLTKSLTYQGLGADGLLLITPYYNKSNEEGIYQHFKTVADAVDIPCILYNIPGRCGCGISERNVERLAAHPNIMGIKEASGNVAYAAKIAHLLSDDFRMYSGEDALTAPLMSLGASGTISVWADV
;
A
#
# COMPACT_ATOMS: atom_id res chain seq x y z
N MET A 1 14.82 -16.17 -29.17
CA MET A 1 13.86 -16.15 -30.29
C MET A 1 12.50 -15.95 -29.64
N GLY A 2 11.76 -14.90 -30.04
CA GLY A 2 10.41 -14.69 -29.51
C GLY A 2 9.43 -15.60 -30.23
N ASP A 3 8.45 -16.12 -29.51
CA ASP A 3 7.40 -16.94 -30.10
C ASP A 3 6.53 -16.10 -31.02
N LEU A 4 6.18 -16.64 -32.19
CA LEU A 4 5.26 -16.00 -33.13
C LEU A 4 3.82 -16.33 -32.71
N LEU A 5 3.07 -15.35 -32.27
CA LEU A 5 1.64 -15.48 -32.01
C LEU A 5 0.86 -15.05 -33.26
N VAL A 6 0.12 -15.99 -33.86
CA VAL A 6 -0.77 -15.72 -34.99
C VAL A 6 -2.20 -15.63 -34.46
N ILE A 7 -2.84 -14.49 -34.65
CA ILE A 7 -4.25 -14.28 -34.32
C ILE A 7 -5.01 -14.17 -35.64
N HIS A 8 -5.88 -15.16 -35.92
CA HIS A 8 -6.68 -15.21 -37.13
C HIS A 8 -7.84 -14.20 -37.08
N ASP A 9 -8.24 -13.69 -38.22
CA ASP A 9 -9.44 -12.88 -38.45
C ASP A 9 -9.51 -11.57 -37.70
N THR A 10 -8.35 -10.98 -37.32
CA THR A 10 -8.29 -9.71 -36.59
C THR A 10 -7.84 -8.52 -37.46
N GLY A 11 -7.36 -8.75 -38.66
CA GLY A 11 -6.81 -7.80 -39.63
C GLY A 11 -7.12 -6.32 -39.40
N ALA A 12 -8.08 -5.77 -40.19
CA ALA A 12 -8.45 -4.35 -40.09
C ALA A 12 -9.01 -3.95 -38.72
N HIS A 13 -9.72 -4.86 -38.02
CA HIS A 13 -10.28 -4.60 -36.70
C HIS A 13 -9.17 -4.50 -35.64
N GLY A 14 -8.19 -5.40 -35.65
CA GLY A 14 -7.07 -5.38 -34.74
C GLY A 14 -6.24 -4.09 -34.83
N TYR A 15 -6.03 -3.58 -36.05
CA TYR A 15 -5.32 -2.31 -36.23
C TYR A 15 -6.18 -1.08 -35.89
N SER A 16 -7.43 -1.04 -36.35
CA SER A 16 -8.33 0.11 -36.11
C SER A 16 -8.69 0.29 -34.65
N MET A 17 -8.78 -0.81 -33.88
CA MET A 17 -8.99 -0.81 -32.44
C MET A 17 -7.68 -0.71 -31.63
N GLY A 18 -6.54 -0.95 -32.26
CA GLY A 18 -5.23 -0.77 -31.66
C GLY A 18 -4.90 0.69 -31.48
N TYR A 19 -4.87 1.17 -30.23
CA TYR A 19 -4.46 2.52 -29.87
C TYR A 19 -3.27 2.46 -28.90
N ASN A 20 -2.54 3.59 -28.83
CA ASN A 20 -1.35 3.69 -27.99
C ASN A 20 -1.74 3.84 -26.51
N TYR A 21 -2.23 2.76 -25.92
CA TYR A 21 -2.62 2.73 -24.53
C TYR A 21 -1.39 2.68 -23.61
N ASN A 22 -1.35 3.54 -22.62
CA ASN A 22 -0.21 3.69 -21.69
C ASN A 22 1.13 3.99 -22.40
N GLY A 23 1.10 4.71 -23.52
CA GLY A 23 2.30 5.09 -24.27
C GLY A 23 3.01 3.96 -25.00
N ARG A 24 2.37 2.80 -25.17
CA ARG A 24 2.92 1.67 -25.94
C ARG A 24 2.76 1.93 -27.44
N LEU A 25 3.80 1.64 -28.19
CA LEU A 25 3.80 1.72 -29.63
C LEU A 25 3.07 0.53 -30.26
N ARG A 26 2.48 0.72 -31.43
CA ARG A 26 1.81 -0.35 -32.16
C ARG A 26 2.81 -1.34 -32.73
N SER A 27 2.43 -2.62 -32.72
CA SER A 27 3.21 -3.71 -33.32
C SER A 27 3.20 -3.65 -34.84
N ALA A 28 4.12 -4.37 -35.48
CA ALA A 28 4.09 -4.59 -36.92
C ALA A 28 2.90 -5.46 -37.31
N GLU A 29 2.37 -5.24 -38.51
CA GLU A 29 1.37 -6.11 -39.14
C GLU A 29 2.01 -6.90 -40.28
N VAL A 30 1.73 -8.21 -40.32
CA VAL A 30 2.26 -9.12 -41.33
C VAL A 30 1.09 -9.86 -41.99
N LEU A 31 1.04 -9.87 -43.32
CA LEU A 31 0.09 -10.68 -44.08
C LEU A 31 0.69 -12.04 -44.32
N LEU A 32 0.07 -13.08 -43.79
CA LEU A 32 0.40 -14.46 -44.10
C LEU A 32 -0.34 -14.92 -45.39
N ARG A 33 0.39 -15.38 -46.37
CA ARG A 33 -0.17 -15.92 -47.60
C ARG A 33 -0.49 -17.42 -47.51
N PRO A 34 -1.40 -17.94 -48.32
CA PRO A 34 -1.73 -19.36 -48.31
C PRO A 34 -0.55 -20.30 -48.60
N ASP A 35 0.51 -19.78 -49.27
CA ASP A 35 1.74 -20.54 -49.57
C ASP A 35 2.75 -20.54 -48.38
N GLY A 36 2.38 -19.96 -47.24
CA GLY A 36 3.23 -19.88 -46.06
C GLY A 36 4.23 -18.73 -46.06
N SER A 37 4.25 -17.91 -47.13
CA SER A 37 5.06 -16.69 -47.16
C SER A 37 4.41 -15.57 -46.34
N ALA A 38 5.21 -14.58 -45.90
CA ALA A 38 4.74 -13.48 -45.08
C ALA A 38 5.24 -12.14 -45.64
N ASP A 39 4.31 -11.22 -45.85
CA ASP A 39 4.62 -9.85 -46.24
C ASP A 39 4.43 -8.88 -45.06
N LEU A 40 5.43 -8.04 -44.80
CA LEU A 40 5.28 -6.96 -43.86
C LEU A 40 4.45 -5.84 -44.49
N ILE A 41 3.19 -5.73 -44.11
CA ILE A 41 2.27 -4.71 -44.62
C ILE A 41 2.35 -3.41 -43.82
N ARG A 42 2.82 -3.48 -42.61
CA ARG A 42 3.06 -2.31 -41.76
C ARG A 42 4.18 -2.58 -40.77
N ARG A 43 5.17 -1.72 -40.72
CA ARG A 43 6.23 -1.84 -39.71
C ARG A 43 5.72 -1.49 -38.31
N ALA A 44 6.38 -1.97 -37.28
CA ALA A 44 6.16 -1.50 -35.92
C ALA A 44 6.44 0.01 -35.80
N GLU A 45 5.65 0.69 -34.98
CA GLU A 45 5.86 2.11 -34.68
C GLU A 45 7.18 2.31 -33.91
N ARG A 46 7.81 3.45 -34.18
CA ARG A 46 8.99 3.94 -33.44
C ARG A 46 8.55 5.13 -32.58
N PRO A 47 9.29 5.49 -31.52
CA PRO A 47 8.95 6.65 -30.69
C PRO A 47 8.69 7.94 -31.50
N GLY A 48 9.41 8.14 -32.62
CA GLY A 48 9.19 9.27 -33.53
C GLY A 48 7.81 9.28 -34.19
N ASP A 49 7.21 8.15 -34.46
CA ASP A 49 5.90 8.04 -35.12
C ASP A 49 4.77 8.45 -34.16
N TYR A 50 4.96 8.24 -32.86
CA TYR A 50 4.00 8.66 -31.83
C TYR A 50 3.80 10.17 -31.79
N PHE A 51 4.85 10.92 -32.14
CA PHE A 51 4.84 12.38 -32.12
C PHE A 51 4.78 13.00 -33.54
N ALA A 52 4.69 12.18 -34.59
CA ALA A 52 4.74 12.63 -35.99
C ALA A 52 3.58 13.53 -36.40
N THR A 53 2.45 13.48 -35.69
CA THR A 53 1.26 14.31 -35.91
C THR A 53 1.27 15.59 -35.09
N LEU A 54 2.27 15.81 -34.24
CA LEU A 54 2.40 17.02 -33.46
C LEU A 54 3.19 18.06 -34.29
N ASP A 55 2.50 19.04 -34.88
CA ASP A 55 3.10 20.20 -35.53
C ASP A 55 3.79 21.07 -34.46
N VAL A 56 5.03 20.73 -34.14
CA VAL A 56 5.88 21.54 -33.27
C VAL A 56 6.66 22.51 -34.15
N LEU A 57 6.17 23.74 -34.22
CA LEU A 57 6.91 24.84 -34.88
C LEU A 57 8.32 24.98 -34.26
N PRO A 58 9.35 25.41 -35.03
CA PRO A 58 10.71 25.59 -34.51
C PRO A 58 10.78 26.46 -33.27
N SER A 59 9.94 27.51 -33.17
CA SER A 59 9.72 28.32 -31.97
C SER A 59 9.13 27.56 -30.78
N GLY A 60 8.30 26.53 -31.04
CA GLY A 60 7.76 25.65 -30.02
C GLY A 60 8.80 24.68 -29.44
N ARG A 61 9.77 24.24 -30.24
CA ARG A 61 10.88 23.41 -29.75
C ARG A 61 11.79 24.16 -28.77
N GLU A 62 12.06 25.43 -29.03
CA GLU A 62 12.85 26.27 -28.12
C GLU A 62 12.08 26.59 -26.83
N LEU A 63 10.77 26.86 -26.92
CA LEU A 63 9.90 27.08 -25.78
C LEU A 63 9.76 25.81 -24.91
N LEU A 64 9.62 24.65 -25.56
CA LEU A 64 9.61 23.35 -24.86
C LEU A 64 10.95 23.04 -24.17
N ALA A 65 12.08 23.37 -24.80
CA ALA A 65 13.40 23.19 -24.21
C ALA A 65 13.60 24.11 -22.99
N LYS A 66 13.18 25.36 -23.06
CA LYS A 66 13.20 26.32 -21.95
C LYS A 66 12.27 25.88 -20.83
N SER A 67 11.04 25.50 -21.14
CA SER A 67 10.06 24.99 -20.16
C SER A 67 10.54 23.73 -19.46
N ARG A 68 11.19 22.80 -20.20
CA ARG A 68 11.78 21.59 -19.60
C ARG A 68 12.95 21.92 -18.67
N ALA A 69 13.80 22.89 -19.05
CA ALA A 69 14.92 23.33 -18.22
C ALA A 69 14.44 24.04 -16.95
N GLU A 70 13.39 24.86 -17.03
CA GLU A 70 12.78 25.52 -15.90
C GLU A 70 12.05 24.52 -14.99
N SER A 71 11.32 23.57 -15.56
CA SER A 71 10.66 22.49 -14.82
C SER A 71 11.67 21.59 -14.12
N ALA A 72 12.79 21.26 -14.75
CA ALA A 72 13.87 20.49 -14.13
C ALA A 72 14.53 21.27 -12.97
N ARG A 73 14.73 22.59 -13.12
CA ARG A 73 15.25 23.43 -12.03
C ARG A 73 14.29 23.53 -10.85
N ARG A 74 12.99 23.70 -11.12
CA ARG A 74 11.94 23.70 -10.08
C ARG A 74 11.92 22.36 -9.34
N ARG A 75 11.89 21.23 -10.07
CA ARG A 75 11.93 19.89 -9.45
C ARG A 75 13.17 19.71 -8.58
N ALA A 76 14.36 20.08 -9.04
CA ALA A 76 15.58 19.97 -8.26
C ALA A 76 15.58 20.88 -7.02
N GLN A 77 14.90 22.05 -7.09
CA GLN A 77 14.72 22.93 -5.94
C GLN A 77 13.69 22.38 -4.97
N ASP A 78 12.56 21.85 -5.48
CA ASP A 78 11.52 21.20 -4.68
C ASP A 78 12.06 19.93 -4.00
N GLU A 79 12.88 19.12 -4.69
CA GLU A 79 13.57 17.97 -4.11
C GLU A 79 14.53 18.36 -2.96
N ARG A 80 15.30 19.45 -3.14
CA ARG A 80 16.19 19.97 -2.08
C ARG A 80 15.42 20.50 -0.89
N LEU A 81 14.30 21.19 -1.12
CA LEU A 81 13.42 21.67 -0.04
C LEU A 81 12.71 20.53 0.65
N ALA A 82 12.28 19.50 -0.11
CA ALA A 82 11.69 18.29 0.44
C ALA A 82 12.69 17.51 1.30
N VAL A 83 13.93 17.35 0.85
CA VAL A 83 15.00 16.69 1.62
C VAL A 83 15.32 17.49 2.89
N ALA A 84 15.42 18.82 2.83
CA ALA A 84 15.67 19.66 4.00
C ALA A 84 14.49 19.65 4.98
N ALA A 85 13.25 19.67 4.48
CA ALA A 85 12.05 19.52 5.29
C ALA A 85 11.96 18.14 5.95
N GLN A 86 12.34 17.10 5.21
CA GLN A 86 12.40 15.73 5.71
C GLN A 86 13.49 15.56 6.79
N TRP A 87 14.63 16.25 6.64
CA TRP A 87 15.71 16.24 7.63
C TRP A 87 15.32 16.98 8.92
N ASN A 88 14.73 18.17 8.81
CA ASN A 88 14.22 18.91 9.97
C ASN A 88 13.08 18.15 10.68
N LYS A 89 12.23 17.45 9.90
CA LYS A 89 11.16 16.61 10.45
C LYS A 89 11.73 15.38 11.17
N ARG A 90 12.84 14.78 10.67
CA ARG A 90 13.55 13.69 11.37
C ARG A 90 14.14 14.14 12.72
N ILE A 91 14.67 15.35 12.79
CA ILE A 91 15.18 15.91 14.05
C ILE A 91 14.02 16.14 15.04
N GLN A 92 12.91 16.73 14.60
CA GLN A 92 11.73 16.94 15.45
C GLN A 92 11.07 15.61 15.90
N ILE A 93 11.04 14.61 15.04
CA ILE A 93 10.55 13.25 15.39
C ILE A 93 11.52 12.54 16.34
N ALA A 94 12.84 12.72 16.19
CA ALA A 94 13.82 12.17 17.12
C ALA A 94 13.69 12.79 18.51
N GLU A 95 13.46 14.10 18.59
CA GLU A 95 13.20 14.82 19.86
C GLU A 95 11.87 14.44 20.51
N ALA A 96 10.83 14.10 19.71
CA ALA A 96 9.55 13.58 20.20
C ALA A 96 9.59 12.11 20.61
N LYS A 97 10.56 11.32 20.10
CA LYS A 97 10.74 9.89 20.41
C LYS A 97 11.36 9.59 21.78
N GLU A 98 11.69 10.58 22.61
CA GLU A 98 12.13 10.33 23.99
C GLU A 98 11.03 9.77 24.92
N LYS A 99 9.77 9.71 24.47
CA LYS A 99 8.74 8.90 25.11
C LYS A 99 8.58 7.58 24.35
N ASN A 100 9.44 6.64 24.71
CA ASN A 100 9.52 5.27 24.16
C ASN A 100 8.24 4.48 24.49
N MET A 101 7.18 4.67 23.71
CA MET A 101 6.02 3.79 23.76
C MET A 101 6.35 2.59 22.87
N ASP A 102 6.80 1.50 23.50
CA ASP A 102 7.14 0.28 22.76
C ASP A 102 5.85 -0.39 22.27
N ILE A 103 5.53 -0.14 20.99
CA ILE A 103 4.36 -0.72 20.31
C ILE A 103 4.38 -2.26 20.35
N ARG A 104 5.52 -2.91 20.60
CA ARG A 104 5.62 -4.38 20.70
C ARG A 104 4.83 -4.93 21.88
N ASN A 105 4.60 -4.12 22.91
CA ASN A 105 3.78 -4.46 24.07
C ASN A 105 2.31 -4.02 23.93
N LEU A 106 1.87 -3.68 22.72
CA LEU A 106 0.51 -3.22 22.49
C LEU A 106 -0.53 -4.31 22.79
N GLU A 107 -1.49 -4.00 23.63
CA GLU A 107 -2.63 -4.83 24.01
C GLU A 107 -3.91 -3.99 24.02
N GLY A 108 -5.07 -4.65 24.05
CA GLY A 108 -6.35 -3.98 24.24
C GLY A 108 -7.09 -3.64 22.93
N SER A 109 -7.69 -2.46 22.88
CA SER A 109 -8.57 -2.02 21.80
C SER A 109 -7.86 -1.04 20.87
N ILE A 110 -7.67 -1.48 19.64
CA ILE A 110 -7.10 -0.68 18.56
C ILE A 110 -8.25 -0.31 17.62
N VAL A 111 -8.55 0.97 17.44
CA VAL A 111 -9.59 1.38 16.49
C VAL A 111 -9.07 1.28 15.05
N ALA A 112 -9.84 0.62 14.18
CA ALA A 112 -9.62 0.66 12.73
C ALA A 112 -10.30 1.92 12.16
N LEU A 113 -9.69 3.07 12.34
CA LEU A 113 -10.28 4.39 12.17
C LEU A 113 -10.86 4.60 10.76
N VAL A 114 -12.08 5.11 10.69
CA VAL A 114 -12.71 5.57 9.45
C VAL A 114 -12.03 6.86 8.96
N THR A 115 -12.01 7.06 7.64
CA THR A 115 -11.62 8.33 7.04
C THR A 115 -12.88 9.11 6.67
N PRO A 116 -13.19 10.22 7.32
CA PRO A 116 -14.34 11.03 6.98
C PRO A 116 -14.11 11.82 5.69
N PHE A 117 -15.15 11.87 4.83
CA PHE A 117 -15.11 12.61 3.58
C PHE A 117 -16.18 13.72 3.57
N LYS A 118 -15.87 14.82 2.90
CA LYS A 118 -16.82 15.88 2.59
C LYS A 118 -17.75 15.47 1.45
N LYS A 119 -18.78 16.27 1.21
CA LYS A 119 -19.74 16.01 0.13
C LYS A 119 -19.12 16.03 -1.28
N ASP A 120 -18.00 16.70 -1.45
CA ASP A 120 -17.25 16.77 -2.71
C ASP A 120 -16.27 15.60 -2.89
N GLY A 121 -16.20 14.68 -1.93
CA GLY A 121 -15.32 13.52 -1.93
C GLY A 121 -13.92 13.78 -1.35
N SER A 122 -13.57 15.00 -0.99
CA SER A 122 -12.28 15.29 -0.34
C SER A 122 -12.29 14.85 1.14
N VAL A 123 -11.12 14.53 1.68
CA VAL A 123 -10.98 14.17 3.10
C VAL A 123 -11.39 15.34 4.00
N ASP A 124 -12.23 15.05 5.01
CA ASP A 124 -12.63 16.00 6.03
C ASP A 124 -11.67 15.91 7.23
N PHE A 125 -10.58 16.64 7.18
CA PHE A 125 -9.58 16.65 8.25
C PHE A 125 -10.11 17.17 9.59
N ASP A 126 -11.06 18.12 9.58
CA ASP A 126 -11.66 18.63 10.82
C ASP A 126 -12.49 17.53 11.50
N ALA A 127 -13.22 16.73 10.72
CA ALA A 127 -13.95 15.57 11.24
C ALA A 127 -12.99 14.48 11.72
N LEU A 128 -11.89 14.23 10.99
CA LEU A 128 -10.87 13.27 11.36
C LEU A 128 -10.23 13.61 12.72
N GLU A 129 -9.86 14.88 12.94
CA GLU A 129 -9.31 15.34 14.22
C GLU A 129 -10.31 15.14 15.38
N ARG A 130 -11.59 15.45 15.17
CA ARG A 130 -12.63 15.19 16.19
C ARG A 130 -12.81 13.72 16.52
N LEU A 131 -12.72 12.84 15.51
CA LEU A 131 -12.77 11.38 15.73
C LEU A 131 -11.56 10.89 16.55
N ILE A 132 -10.37 11.37 16.21
CA ILE A 132 -9.16 11.04 16.98
C ILE A 132 -9.32 11.46 18.44
N ASP A 133 -9.80 12.69 18.69
CA ASP A 133 -10.03 13.16 20.05
C ASP A 133 -11.08 12.33 20.78
N PHE A 134 -12.16 11.92 20.11
CA PHE A 134 -13.16 11.00 20.66
C PHE A 134 -12.52 9.70 21.13
N HIS A 135 -11.71 9.04 20.29
CA HIS A 135 -11.07 7.78 20.63
C HIS A 135 -10.07 7.92 21.78
N LEU A 136 -9.27 8.98 21.77
CA LEU A 136 -8.29 9.25 22.83
C LEU A 136 -8.96 9.53 24.18
N GLN A 137 -10.13 10.19 24.18
CA GLN A 137 -10.90 10.45 25.39
C GLN A 137 -11.62 9.21 25.92
N ASN A 138 -11.92 8.23 25.05
CA ASN A 138 -12.62 7.02 25.40
C ASN A 138 -11.69 5.81 25.58
N GLY A 139 -10.39 6.02 25.66
CA GLY A 139 -9.42 5.03 26.10
C GLY A 139 -9.02 3.99 25.05
N THR A 140 -8.97 4.38 23.77
CA THR A 140 -8.32 3.53 22.75
C THR A 140 -6.85 3.32 23.08
N ASP A 141 -6.34 2.12 22.88
CA ASP A 141 -4.94 1.77 23.16
C ASP A 141 -4.02 2.12 21.97
N ALA A 142 -4.56 2.14 20.76
CA ALA A 142 -3.86 2.60 19.56
C ALA A 142 -4.85 3.01 18.45
N ILE A 143 -4.36 3.73 17.45
CA ILE A 143 -5.12 4.11 16.27
C ILE A 143 -4.51 3.44 15.04
N LEU A 144 -5.31 2.65 14.31
CA LEU A 144 -4.97 2.16 13.00
C LEU A 144 -5.63 3.04 11.94
N THR A 145 -4.83 3.82 11.22
CA THR A 145 -5.28 4.60 10.05
C THR A 145 -5.02 3.86 8.74
N LEU A 146 -5.77 4.18 7.69
CA LEU A 146 -5.63 3.61 6.35
C LEU A 146 -5.73 2.06 6.31
N GLY A 147 -6.41 1.45 7.28
CA GLY A 147 -6.89 0.09 7.13
C GLY A 147 -8.00 0.01 6.07
N THR A 148 -8.60 -1.17 5.88
CA THR A 148 -9.75 -1.33 4.96
C THR A 148 -10.90 -0.36 5.31
N THR A 149 -11.18 -0.18 6.61
CA THR A 149 -12.21 0.74 7.11
C THR A 149 -11.87 2.21 6.81
N GLY A 150 -10.59 2.56 6.76
CA GLY A 150 -10.11 3.89 6.39
C GLY A 150 -10.12 4.19 4.89
N GLU A 151 -10.60 3.27 4.06
CA GLU A 151 -10.84 3.45 2.61
C GLU A 151 -9.62 3.87 1.77
N SER A 152 -8.39 3.53 2.18
CA SER A 152 -7.17 3.83 1.41
C SER A 152 -7.24 3.38 -0.07
N ALA A 153 -7.98 2.30 -0.36
CA ALA A 153 -8.15 1.81 -1.73
C ALA A 153 -8.91 2.78 -2.66
N THR A 154 -9.62 3.76 -2.13
CA THR A 154 -10.40 4.76 -2.88
C THR A 154 -9.74 6.13 -2.90
N MET A 155 -8.64 6.29 -2.18
CA MET A 155 -7.85 7.52 -2.10
C MET A 155 -6.61 7.48 -3.01
N THR A 156 -6.12 8.64 -3.36
CA THR A 156 -4.82 8.81 -4.01
C THR A 156 -3.67 8.66 -3.00
N ASP A 157 -2.47 8.38 -3.47
CA ASP A 157 -1.29 8.30 -2.59
C ASP A 157 -1.00 9.62 -1.84
N ASP A 158 -1.33 10.77 -2.43
CA ASP A 158 -1.19 12.09 -1.79
C ASP A 158 -2.21 12.27 -0.66
N GLU A 159 -3.44 11.80 -0.84
CA GLU A 159 -4.47 11.81 0.21
C GLU A 159 -4.09 10.86 1.35
N ASP A 160 -3.68 9.62 1.03
CA ASP A 160 -3.17 8.66 2.01
C ASP A 160 -2.04 9.27 2.87
N ASN A 161 -1.04 9.87 2.21
CA ASN A 161 0.09 10.52 2.89
C ASN A 161 -0.36 11.67 3.80
N SER A 162 -1.33 12.45 3.32
CA SER A 162 -1.90 13.58 4.08
C SER A 162 -2.68 13.10 5.30
N VAL A 163 -3.43 12.00 5.18
CA VAL A 163 -4.16 11.37 6.30
C VAL A 163 -3.19 10.84 7.34
N VAL A 164 -2.16 10.07 6.95
CA VAL A 164 -1.16 9.57 7.92
C VAL A 164 -0.48 10.73 8.65
N ALA A 165 -0.05 11.76 7.91
CA ALA A 165 0.61 12.91 8.50
C ALA A 165 -0.30 13.67 9.49
N ALA A 166 -1.59 13.83 9.16
CA ALA A 166 -2.57 14.47 10.02
C ALA A 166 -2.83 13.65 11.30
N VAL A 167 -3.03 12.32 11.16
CA VAL A 167 -3.26 11.43 12.31
C VAL A 167 -2.05 11.44 13.24
N VAL A 168 -0.83 11.23 12.74
CA VAL A 168 0.40 11.24 13.53
C VAL A 168 0.58 12.57 14.26
N LYS A 169 0.37 13.69 13.55
CA LYS A 169 0.47 15.02 14.12
C LYS A 169 -0.56 15.25 15.22
N HIS A 170 -1.82 14.88 14.98
CA HIS A 170 -2.91 15.14 15.93
C HIS A 170 -2.84 14.23 17.15
N VAL A 171 -2.49 12.94 16.95
CA VAL A 171 -2.27 12.00 18.07
C VAL A 171 -1.09 12.44 18.94
N ALA A 172 -0.04 12.99 18.35
CA ALA A 172 1.10 13.60 19.07
C ALA A 172 1.72 12.65 20.14
N GLY A 173 1.84 11.37 19.85
CA GLY A 173 2.44 10.37 20.75
C GLY A 173 1.61 10.00 21.98
N ARG A 174 0.31 10.36 22.03
CA ARG A 174 -0.58 9.99 23.15
C ARG A 174 -0.90 8.50 23.17
N VAL A 175 -1.02 7.90 21.99
CA VAL A 175 -1.13 6.45 21.75
C VAL A 175 -0.34 6.10 20.48
N PRO A 176 0.01 4.81 20.25
CA PRO A 176 0.64 4.41 18.99
C PRO A 176 -0.26 4.65 17.78
N VAL A 177 0.35 5.03 16.64
CA VAL A 177 -0.29 5.13 15.34
C VAL A 177 0.23 4.04 14.43
N ILE A 178 -0.65 3.15 14.01
CA ILE A 178 -0.38 2.10 13.02
C ILE A 178 -0.92 2.56 11.68
N ALA A 179 -0.15 2.44 10.60
CA ALA A 179 -0.60 2.79 9.26
C ALA A 179 -0.78 1.56 8.38
N GLY A 180 -1.92 1.44 7.72
CA GLY A 180 -2.19 0.41 6.73
C GLY A 180 -1.48 0.74 5.42
N SER A 181 -0.33 0.12 5.15
CA SER A 181 0.44 0.33 3.92
C SER A 181 0.24 -0.78 2.88
N GLY A 182 -0.66 -1.72 3.16
CA GLY A 182 -0.88 -2.91 2.36
C GLY A 182 -1.27 -2.62 0.91
N SER A 183 -0.75 -3.44 0.00
CA SER A 183 -1.06 -3.42 -1.43
C SER A 183 -0.92 -4.83 -2.00
N ASN A 184 -1.54 -5.10 -3.15
CA ASN A 184 -1.32 -6.33 -3.90
C ASN A 184 -0.02 -6.31 -4.73
N SER A 185 0.66 -5.18 -4.79
CA SER A 185 2.00 -5.00 -5.36
C SER A 185 3.01 -4.86 -4.22
N THR A 186 4.00 -5.74 -4.15
CA THR A 186 5.07 -5.68 -3.14
C THR A 186 5.82 -4.35 -3.22
N GLN A 187 6.10 -3.85 -4.42
CA GLN A 187 6.80 -2.58 -4.59
C GLN A 187 5.99 -1.40 -4.08
N THR A 188 4.68 -1.37 -4.34
CA THR A 188 3.79 -0.31 -3.83
C THR A 188 3.70 -0.37 -2.30
N MET A 189 3.54 -1.58 -1.73
CA MET A 189 3.52 -1.77 -0.28
C MET A 189 4.82 -1.29 0.36
N LEU A 190 5.97 -1.62 -0.23
CA LEU A 190 7.29 -1.16 0.24
C LEU A 190 7.39 0.37 0.22
N THR A 191 7.02 1.00 -0.89
CA THR A 191 7.07 2.47 -1.03
C THR A 191 6.17 3.16 0.00
N LYS A 192 4.92 2.71 0.15
CA LYS A 192 3.99 3.24 1.18
C LYS A 192 4.54 3.04 2.59
N SER A 193 5.09 1.87 2.89
CA SER A 193 5.65 1.54 4.21
C SER A 193 6.80 2.47 4.60
N LEU A 194 7.75 2.69 3.69
CA LEU A 194 8.86 3.62 3.90
C LEU A 194 8.37 5.07 4.05
N THR A 195 7.37 5.46 3.27
CA THR A 195 6.76 6.79 3.37
C THR A 195 6.08 6.98 4.73
N TYR A 196 5.27 6.02 5.18
CA TYR A 196 4.54 6.14 6.45
C TYR A 196 5.47 6.08 7.67
N GLN A 197 6.51 5.27 7.61
CA GLN A 197 7.60 5.34 8.60
C GLN A 197 8.22 6.75 8.63
N GLY A 198 8.51 7.32 7.46
CA GLY A 198 9.04 8.69 7.34
C GLY A 198 8.10 9.78 7.83
N LEU A 199 6.77 9.55 7.79
CA LEU A 199 5.73 10.42 8.32
C LEU A 199 5.55 10.28 9.83
N GLY A 200 6.18 9.28 10.46
CA GLY A 200 6.18 9.08 11.91
C GLY A 200 5.16 8.07 12.43
N ALA A 201 4.65 7.18 11.59
CA ALA A 201 3.89 6.03 12.07
C ALA A 201 4.76 5.17 13.00
N ASP A 202 4.16 4.59 14.04
CA ASP A 202 4.84 3.74 15.03
C ASP A 202 4.86 2.27 14.61
N GLY A 203 3.97 1.87 13.70
CA GLY A 203 3.90 0.52 13.15
C GLY A 203 3.13 0.46 11.84
N LEU A 204 3.18 -0.68 11.18
CA LEU A 204 2.55 -0.91 9.87
C LEU A 204 1.60 -2.10 9.92
N LEU A 205 0.46 -2.01 9.21
CA LEU A 205 -0.41 -3.14 8.93
C LEU A 205 -0.24 -3.55 7.46
N LEU A 206 0.20 -4.79 7.24
CA LEU A 206 0.52 -5.35 5.93
C LEU A 206 -0.51 -6.41 5.54
N ILE A 207 -1.17 -6.26 4.39
CA ILE A 207 -2.18 -7.21 3.90
C ILE A 207 -1.60 -8.20 2.90
N THR A 208 -2.17 -9.42 2.83
CA THR A 208 -1.87 -10.38 1.75
C THR A 208 -2.18 -9.78 0.37
N PRO A 209 -1.40 -10.14 -0.69
CA PRO A 209 -1.70 -9.66 -2.02
C PRO A 209 -3.08 -10.17 -2.46
N TYR A 210 -4.00 -9.23 -2.64
CA TYR A 210 -5.37 -9.48 -3.09
C TYR A 210 -5.47 -9.45 -4.62
N TYR A 211 -6.53 -10.03 -5.18
CA TYR A 211 -6.85 -10.07 -6.60
C TYR A 211 -5.91 -10.95 -7.44
N ASN A 212 -4.60 -10.69 -7.46
CA ASN A 212 -3.59 -11.40 -8.25
C ASN A 212 -3.19 -12.77 -7.67
N LYS A 213 -3.59 -13.11 -6.44
CA LYS A 213 -3.41 -14.42 -5.77
C LYS A 213 -2.01 -15.00 -5.95
N SER A 214 -1.11 -14.68 -5.06
CA SER A 214 0.24 -15.24 -5.07
C SER A 214 0.27 -16.69 -4.56
N ASN A 215 1.33 -17.43 -4.89
CA ASN A 215 1.62 -18.72 -4.27
C ASN A 215 2.19 -18.53 -2.85
N GLU A 216 2.37 -19.64 -2.13
CA GLU A 216 2.82 -19.62 -0.72
C GLU A 216 4.14 -18.87 -0.52
N GLU A 217 5.15 -19.19 -1.35
CA GLU A 217 6.45 -18.53 -1.26
C GLU A 217 6.37 -17.04 -1.63
N GLY A 218 5.57 -16.69 -2.63
CA GLY A 218 5.33 -15.31 -3.01
C GLY A 218 4.66 -14.49 -1.90
N ILE A 219 3.72 -15.07 -1.15
CA ILE A 219 3.12 -14.43 0.04
C ILE A 219 4.18 -14.19 1.12
N TYR A 220 5.02 -15.17 1.40
CA TYR A 220 6.13 -15.02 2.35
C TYR A 220 7.08 -13.88 1.93
N GLN A 221 7.53 -13.88 0.68
CA GLN A 221 8.46 -12.86 0.17
C GLN A 221 7.80 -11.47 0.15
N HIS A 222 6.51 -11.39 -0.11
CA HIS A 222 5.75 -10.15 -0.10
C HIS A 222 5.85 -9.43 1.26
N PHE A 223 5.63 -10.14 2.35
CA PHE A 223 5.75 -9.59 3.71
C PHE A 223 7.20 -9.37 4.12
N LYS A 224 8.06 -10.36 3.87
CA LYS A 224 9.48 -10.30 4.24
C LYS A 224 10.19 -9.11 3.61
N THR A 225 9.94 -8.84 2.33
CA THR A 225 10.57 -7.71 1.61
C THR A 225 10.31 -6.37 2.30
N VAL A 226 9.10 -6.17 2.82
CA VAL A 226 8.77 -4.93 3.54
C VAL A 226 9.37 -4.95 4.94
N ALA A 227 9.23 -6.05 5.67
CA ALA A 227 9.75 -6.17 7.02
C ALA A 227 11.29 -6.00 7.10
N ASP A 228 12.02 -6.47 6.06
CA ASP A 228 13.47 -6.28 5.94
C ASP A 228 13.86 -4.80 5.72
N ALA A 229 12.98 -4.00 5.14
CA ALA A 229 13.32 -2.66 4.66
C ALA A 229 12.90 -1.52 5.60
N VAL A 230 12.04 -1.79 6.57
CA VAL A 230 11.54 -0.79 7.52
C VAL A 230 12.10 -1.04 8.92
N ASP A 231 12.23 0.03 9.71
CA ASP A 231 12.73 -0.03 11.10
C ASP A 231 11.61 -0.13 12.14
N ILE A 232 10.35 0.14 11.74
CA ILE A 232 9.18 0.07 12.61
C ILE A 232 8.46 -1.27 12.51
N PRO A 233 7.85 -1.78 13.60
CA PRO A 233 7.20 -3.08 13.63
C PRO A 233 6.07 -3.23 12.64
N CYS A 234 5.93 -4.44 12.10
CA CYS A 234 4.90 -4.82 11.14
C CYS A 234 3.90 -5.81 11.75
N ILE A 235 2.62 -5.63 11.47
CA ILE A 235 1.55 -6.56 11.80
C ILE A 235 1.04 -7.17 10.49
N LEU A 236 1.03 -8.49 10.40
CA LEU A 236 0.45 -9.22 9.28
C LEU A 236 -1.08 -9.07 9.31
N TYR A 237 -1.72 -8.97 8.15
CA TYR A 237 -3.18 -8.94 8.08
C TYR A 237 -3.71 -10.11 7.25
N ASN A 238 -4.33 -11.07 7.93
CA ASN A 238 -4.93 -12.25 7.34
C ASN A 238 -6.46 -12.06 7.20
N ILE A 239 -6.92 -11.83 5.97
CA ILE A 239 -8.34 -11.64 5.65
C ILE A 239 -8.71 -12.31 4.31
N PRO A 240 -8.74 -13.65 4.25
CA PRO A 240 -8.98 -14.38 3.01
C PRO A 240 -10.32 -14.07 2.36
N GLY A 241 -11.34 -13.68 3.13
CA GLY A 241 -12.65 -13.27 2.61
C GLY A 241 -12.60 -12.04 1.70
N ARG A 242 -11.61 -11.17 1.84
CA ARG A 242 -11.39 -9.99 0.98
C ARG A 242 -10.27 -10.22 -0.04
N CYS A 243 -9.21 -10.90 0.35
CA CYS A 243 -8.03 -11.07 -0.50
C CYS A 243 -8.17 -12.23 -1.48
N GLY A 244 -9.06 -13.21 -1.21
CA GLY A 244 -9.16 -14.46 -1.97
C GLY A 244 -7.98 -15.42 -1.73
N CYS A 245 -7.07 -15.08 -0.82
CA CYS A 245 -6.00 -15.94 -0.30
C CYS A 245 -5.71 -15.57 1.15
N GLY A 246 -5.21 -16.52 1.93
CA GLY A 246 -4.80 -16.32 3.31
C GLY A 246 -3.30 -16.59 3.49
N ILE A 247 -2.82 -16.33 4.70
CA ILE A 247 -1.46 -16.67 5.12
C ILE A 247 -1.51 -18.11 5.67
N SER A 248 -0.74 -19.04 5.09
CA SER A 248 -0.68 -20.40 5.63
C SER A 248 -0.02 -20.44 7.01
N GLU A 249 -0.37 -21.45 7.84
CA GLU A 249 0.24 -21.68 9.15
C GLU A 249 1.78 -21.68 9.05
N ARG A 250 2.32 -22.35 8.03
CA ARG A 250 3.77 -22.38 7.75
C ARG A 250 4.36 -21.00 7.47
N ASN A 251 3.65 -20.16 6.74
CA ASN A 251 4.13 -18.81 6.48
C ASN A 251 4.03 -17.92 7.73
N VAL A 252 3.00 -18.07 8.56
CA VAL A 252 2.94 -17.38 9.85
C VAL A 252 4.12 -17.77 10.72
N GLU A 253 4.45 -19.07 10.83
CA GLU A 253 5.62 -19.55 11.58
C GLU A 253 6.94 -18.94 11.07
N ARG A 254 7.16 -18.93 9.76
CA ARG A 254 8.35 -18.33 9.15
C ARG A 254 8.44 -16.81 9.39
N LEU A 255 7.30 -16.12 9.33
CA LEU A 255 7.23 -14.67 9.49
C LEU A 255 7.29 -14.26 10.96
N ALA A 256 6.73 -15.04 11.87
CA ALA A 256 6.82 -14.81 13.32
C ALA A 256 8.27 -14.87 13.84
N ALA A 257 9.15 -15.60 13.14
CA ALA A 257 10.58 -15.61 13.44
C ALA A 257 11.33 -14.34 12.97
N HIS A 258 10.67 -13.45 12.23
CA HIS A 258 11.29 -12.23 11.74
C HIS A 258 11.26 -11.13 12.81
N PRO A 259 12.40 -10.50 13.17
CA PRO A 259 12.50 -9.58 14.31
C PRO A 259 11.63 -8.33 14.19
N ASN A 260 11.21 -7.98 12.97
CA ASN A 260 10.38 -6.80 12.71
C ASN A 260 8.90 -7.11 12.43
N ILE A 261 8.47 -8.36 12.62
CA ILE A 261 7.07 -8.76 12.55
C ILE A 261 6.58 -9.06 13.96
N MET A 262 5.81 -8.13 14.52
CA MET A 262 5.35 -8.17 15.91
C MET A 262 4.03 -8.93 16.13
N GLY A 263 3.36 -9.35 15.06
CA GLY A 263 2.08 -10.03 15.23
C GLY A 263 1.24 -10.18 13.97
N ILE A 264 0.02 -10.64 14.19
CA ILE A 264 -0.97 -10.89 13.16
C ILE A 264 -2.35 -10.33 13.56
N LYS A 265 -2.99 -9.58 12.67
CA LYS A 265 -4.43 -9.31 12.71
C LYS A 265 -5.15 -10.45 12.02
N GLU A 266 -5.82 -11.28 12.80
CA GLU A 266 -6.54 -12.45 12.33
C GLU A 266 -8.03 -12.10 12.08
N ALA A 267 -8.42 -12.10 10.82
CA ALA A 267 -9.75 -11.74 10.35
C ALA A 267 -10.31 -12.75 9.33
N SER A 268 -9.88 -14.01 9.42
CA SER A 268 -10.39 -15.07 8.54
C SER A 268 -11.79 -15.54 8.90
N GLY A 269 -12.25 -15.24 10.11
CA GLY A 269 -13.48 -15.81 10.66
C GLY A 269 -13.32 -17.28 11.10
N ASN A 270 -12.11 -17.84 11.09
CA ASN A 270 -11.82 -19.25 11.33
C ASN A 270 -11.05 -19.46 12.65
N VAL A 271 -11.78 -19.71 13.74
CA VAL A 271 -11.19 -19.97 15.07
C VAL A 271 -10.27 -21.18 15.06
N ALA A 272 -10.56 -22.21 14.23
CA ALA A 272 -9.70 -23.39 14.13
C ALA A 272 -8.34 -23.05 13.49
N TYR A 273 -8.29 -22.12 12.54
CA TYR A 273 -7.03 -21.60 12.02
C TYR A 273 -6.27 -20.80 13.08
N ALA A 274 -6.96 -19.92 13.82
CA ALA A 274 -6.36 -19.15 14.90
C ALA A 274 -5.77 -20.09 15.99
N ALA A 275 -6.47 -21.16 16.34
CA ALA A 275 -5.98 -22.16 17.30
C ALA A 275 -4.69 -22.85 16.83
N LYS A 276 -4.52 -23.07 15.52
CA LYS A 276 -3.31 -23.71 14.98
C LYS A 276 -2.07 -22.81 15.03
N ILE A 277 -2.25 -21.50 14.93
CA ILE A 277 -1.13 -20.54 15.04
C ILE A 277 -0.91 -20.03 16.47
N ALA A 278 -1.80 -20.34 17.41
CA ALA A 278 -1.73 -19.84 18.79
C ALA A 278 -0.45 -20.24 19.52
N HIS A 279 0.17 -21.38 19.16
CA HIS A 279 1.45 -21.82 19.75
C HIS A 279 2.64 -20.93 19.39
N LEU A 280 2.50 -20.04 18.39
CA LEU A 280 3.53 -19.06 17.98
C LEU A 280 3.47 -17.79 18.82
N LEU A 281 2.39 -17.58 19.59
CA LEU A 281 2.20 -16.36 20.37
C LEU A 281 3.23 -16.26 21.50
N SER A 282 3.79 -15.09 21.65
CA SER A 282 4.82 -14.77 22.63
C SER A 282 4.83 -13.25 22.87
N ASP A 283 5.74 -12.78 23.70
CA ASP A 283 5.96 -11.34 23.89
C ASP A 283 6.42 -10.64 22.60
N ASP A 284 7.07 -11.38 21.69
CA ASP A 284 7.57 -10.86 20.43
C ASP A 284 6.61 -11.00 19.25
N PHE A 285 5.60 -11.89 19.36
CA PHE A 285 4.62 -12.14 18.30
C PHE A 285 3.21 -12.27 18.87
N ARG A 286 2.36 -11.29 18.59
CA ARG A 286 1.01 -11.17 19.16
C ARG A 286 -0.08 -11.43 18.12
N MET A 287 -1.25 -11.83 18.58
CA MET A 287 -2.46 -11.93 17.74
C MET A 287 -3.48 -10.90 18.18
N TYR A 288 -4.09 -10.24 17.19
CA TYR A 288 -5.21 -9.32 17.38
C TYR A 288 -6.41 -9.82 16.57
N SER A 289 -7.59 -9.84 17.19
CA SER A 289 -8.82 -10.13 16.45
C SER A 289 -9.08 -9.00 15.43
N GLY A 290 -9.31 -9.37 14.18
CA GLY A 290 -9.79 -8.45 13.15
C GLY A 290 -11.27 -8.63 12.84
N GLU A 291 -11.95 -9.48 13.61
CA GLU A 291 -13.39 -9.77 13.55
C GLU A 291 -13.98 -9.53 14.93
N ASP A 292 -14.77 -8.48 15.09
CA ASP A 292 -15.26 -8.04 16.41
C ASP A 292 -16.03 -9.13 17.15
N ALA A 293 -16.86 -9.91 16.43
CA ALA A 293 -17.62 -11.02 17.01
C ALA A 293 -16.75 -12.18 17.54
N LEU A 294 -15.49 -12.27 17.09
CA LEU A 294 -14.55 -13.31 17.46
C LEU A 294 -13.48 -12.84 18.46
N THR A 295 -13.56 -11.61 18.94
CA THR A 295 -12.57 -11.07 19.90
C THR A 295 -12.45 -11.96 21.13
N ALA A 296 -13.55 -12.27 21.82
CA ALA A 296 -13.52 -13.10 23.02
C ALA A 296 -13.01 -14.55 22.76
N PRO A 297 -13.47 -15.26 21.69
CA PRO A 297 -12.89 -16.54 21.30
C PRO A 297 -11.37 -16.47 21.03
N LEU A 298 -10.87 -15.46 20.33
CA LEU A 298 -9.46 -15.33 20.04
C LEU A 298 -8.64 -14.97 21.28
N MET A 299 -9.16 -14.14 22.18
CA MET A 299 -8.54 -13.86 23.48
C MET A 299 -8.38 -15.13 24.32
N SER A 300 -9.33 -16.07 24.27
CA SER A 300 -9.20 -17.37 24.93
C SER A 300 -8.08 -18.25 24.37
N LEU A 301 -7.61 -17.95 23.14
CA LEU A 301 -6.46 -18.58 22.49
C LEU A 301 -5.15 -17.79 22.71
N GLY A 302 -5.18 -16.70 23.47
CA GLY A 302 -3.99 -15.89 23.76
C GLY A 302 -3.85 -14.62 22.91
N ALA A 303 -4.90 -14.20 22.20
CA ALA A 303 -4.85 -12.90 21.50
C ALA A 303 -4.73 -11.75 22.51
N SER A 304 -3.91 -10.76 22.18
CA SER A 304 -3.61 -9.60 23.02
C SER A 304 -4.67 -8.49 22.94
N GLY A 305 -5.62 -8.59 22.01
CA GLY A 305 -6.66 -7.58 21.85
C GLY A 305 -7.37 -7.65 20.51
N THR A 306 -7.93 -6.54 20.11
CA THR A 306 -8.70 -6.42 18.86
C THR A 306 -8.29 -5.20 18.05
N ILE A 307 -8.33 -5.34 16.72
CA ILE A 307 -8.30 -4.22 15.78
C ILE A 307 -9.72 -4.09 15.24
N SER A 308 -10.50 -3.26 15.89
CA SER A 308 -11.97 -3.23 15.86
C SER A 308 -12.50 -2.20 14.88
N VAL A 309 -13.58 -2.55 14.18
CA VAL A 309 -14.44 -1.62 13.44
C VAL A 309 -15.55 -1.07 14.35
N TRP A 310 -16.09 -1.89 15.26
CA TRP A 310 -17.12 -1.44 16.19
C TRP A 310 -16.63 -0.37 17.17
N ALA A 311 -15.32 -0.27 17.35
CA ALA A 311 -14.74 0.77 18.19
C ALA A 311 -14.88 2.19 17.60
N ASP A 312 -15.27 2.33 16.32
CA ASP A 312 -15.53 3.66 15.71
C ASP A 312 -16.83 4.32 16.21
N VAL A 313 -17.69 3.62 16.98
CA VAL A 313 -19.00 4.10 17.44
C VAL A 313 -19.17 3.98 18.96
#